data_d498fd53e0fe15ade76a3b206d5092cb
#
_entry.id   d498fd53e0fe15ade76a3b206d5092cb
#
_cell.length_a   1.000
_cell.length_b   1.000
_cell.length_c   1.000
_cell.angle_alpha   90.00
_cell.angle_beta   90.00
_cell.angle_gamma   90.00
#
_symmetry.space_group_name_H-M   'P 1'
#
loop_
_entity.id
_entity.type
_entity.pdbx_description
1 polymer ?
#
loop_
_entity_poly.entity_id
_entity_poly.type
_entity_poly.pdbx_seq_one_letter_code
_entity_poly.pdbx_strand_id
1 'polypeptide(L)'
;MTASRAHRAGQQVKAAADATLGLLAVGMLRAIRATSRTGMSDFAGGFMRRLGPRLKEHELGRANLAAAFPEKSKTEIDAILDAVWDNLGRVAAEFAHIDRLQMFEPDPHDQGDMLYTQEVYERFKHLRDDGKPALIFAAHLGNWELPALVASKYRLDTTVLYRRPNIGAVSDAIIQIRKGSMGTLVPTGLDAPPKLCLLYTSDAADE
;
A
#
# COMPACT_ATOMS: atom_id res chain seq x y z
N MET A 1 -21.20 7.95 -39.77
CA MET A 1 -21.66 6.79 -38.97
C MET A 1 -20.56 5.75 -38.68
N THR A 2 -19.50 5.63 -39.49
CA THR A 2 -18.40 4.66 -39.35
C THR A 2 -17.44 4.94 -38.16
N ALA A 3 -17.09 6.21 -37.93
CA ALA A 3 -16.19 6.59 -36.83
C ALA A 3 -16.74 6.25 -35.42
N SER A 4 -18.06 6.31 -35.23
CA SER A 4 -18.72 5.95 -33.96
C SER A 4 -18.67 4.44 -33.69
N ARG A 5 -18.71 3.60 -34.72
CA ARG A 5 -18.60 2.13 -34.55
C ARG A 5 -17.19 1.68 -34.22
N ALA A 6 -16.17 2.25 -34.88
CA ALA A 6 -14.77 1.96 -34.58
C ALA A 6 -14.38 2.37 -33.14
N HIS A 7 -14.86 3.55 -32.70
CA HIS A 7 -14.63 4.02 -31.32
C HIS A 7 -15.28 3.10 -30.28
N ARG A 8 -16.52 2.66 -30.49
CA ARG A 8 -17.21 1.70 -29.59
C ARG A 8 -16.51 0.35 -29.56
N ALA A 9 -16.07 -0.18 -30.72
CA ALA A 9 -15.34 -1.43 -30.77
C ALA A 9 -14.00 -1.33 -29.99
N GLY A 10 -13.26 -0.23 -30.13
CA GLY A 10 -12.04 0.01 -29.35
C GLY A 10 -12.28 0.08 -27.84
N GLN A 11 -13.38 0.73 -27.42
CA GLN A 11 -13.79 0.75 -26.01
C GLN A 11 -14.15 -0.64 -25.47
N GLN A 12 -14.85 -1.44 -26.26
CA GLN A 12 -15.21 -2.83 -25.88
C GLN A 12 -13.98 -3.74 -25.74
N VAL A 13 -13.04 -3.63 -26.67
CA VAL A 13 -11.76 -4.39 -26.61
C VAL A 13 -10.96 -3.98 -25.37
N LYS A 14 -10.87 -2.67 -25.09
CA LYS A 14 -10.20 -2.20 -23.88
C LYS A 14 -10.89 -2.69 -22.62
N ALA A 15 -12.21 -2.60 -22.54
CA ALA A 15 -12.98 -3.09 -21.38
C ALA A 15 -12.81 -4.61 -21.17
N ALA A 16 -12.78 -5.40 -22.25
CA ALA A 16 -12.54 -6.83 -22.18
C ALA A 16 -11.10 -7.14 -21.69
N ALA A 17 -10.11 -6.41 -22.19
CA ALA A 17 -8.72 -6.54 -21.76
C ALA A 17 -8.56 -6.17 -20.27
N ASP A 18 -9.17 -5.07 -19.83
CA ASP A 18 -9.15 -4.62 -18.42
C ASP A 18 -9.85 -5.66 -17.52
N ALA A 19 -10.96 -6.24 -17.97
CA ALA A 19 -11.66 -7.29 -17.22
C ALA A 19 -10.82 -8.58 -17.10
N THR A 20 -10.17 -9.00 -18.18
CA THR A 20 -9.29 -10.17 -18.18
C THR A 20 -8.07 -9.96 -17.28
N LEU A 21 -7.41 -8.81 -17.39
CA LEU A 21 -6.31 -8.42 -16.50
C LEU A 21 -6.76 -8.37 -15.04
N GLY A 22 -7.94 -7.85 -14.77
CA GLY A 22 -8.53 -7.80 -13.44
C GLY A 22 -8.75 -9.21 -12.86
N LEU A 23 -9.32 -10.14 -13.65
CA LEU A 23 -9.53 -11.52 -13.22
C LEU A 23 -8.20 -12.23 -12.93
N LEU A 24 -7.19 -12.06 -13.79
CA LEU A 24 -5.86 -12.62 -13.58
C LEU A 24 -5.19 -12.05 -12.32
N ALA A 25 -5.28 -10.74 -12.10
CA ALA A 25 -4.72 -10.10 -10.91
C ALA A 25 -5.41 -10.56 -9.62
N VAL A 26 -6.75 -10.67 -9.62
CA VAL A 26 -7.50 -11.20 -8.47
C VAL A 26 -7.20 -12.70 -8.26
N GLY A 27 -7.08 -13.48 -9.32
CA GLY A 27 -6.67 -14.88 -9.24
C GLY A 27 -5.28 -15.05 -8.64
N MET A 28 -4.33 -14.23 -9.08
CA MET A 28 -2.97 -14.19 -8.53
C MET A 28 -2.97 -13.78 -7.06
N LEU A 29 -3.72 -12.74 -6.70
CA LEU A 29 -3.86 -12.31 -5.32
C LEU A 29 -4.41 -13.43 -4.43
N ARG A 30 -5.43 -14.16 -4.88
CA ARG A 30 -5.97 -15.32 -4.15
C ARG A 30 -4.95 -16.45 -4.03
N ALA A 31 -4.18 -16.72 -5.07
CA ALA A 31 -3.12 -17.72 -5.04
C ALA A 31 -2.03 -17.33 -4.03
N ILE A 32 -1.59 -16.08 -4.02
CA ILE A 32 -0.65 -15.56 -3.03
C ILE A 32 -1.21 -15.74 -1.62
N ARG A 33 -2.47 -15.39 -1.38
CA ARG A 33 -3.13 -15.56 -0.08
C ARG A 33 -3.23 -17.01 0.41
N ALA A 34 -3.14 -17.97 -0.49
CA ALA A 34 -3.15 -19.41 -0.17
C ALA A 34 -1.75 -19.95 0.17
N THR A 35 -0.70 -19.17 0.01
CA THR A 35 0.69 -19.57 0.28
C THR A 35 1.18 -19.08 1.65
N SER A 36 2.38 -19.53 2.06
CA SER A 36 3.02 -19.00 3.24
C SER A 36 3.48 -17.55 2.99
N ARG A 37 3.22 -16.66 3.93
CA ARG A 37 3.56 -15.23 3.83
C ARG A 37 5.05 -15.01 3.61
N THR A 38 5.89 -15.60 4.45
CA THR A 38 7.36 -15.46 4.37
C THR A 38 7.93 -16.00 3.07
N GLY A 39 7.55 -17.22 2.68
CA GLY A 39 8.04 -17.82 1.44
C GLY A 39 7.62 -17.05 0.19
N MET A 40 6.39 -16.50 0.18
CA MET A 40 5.92 -15.67 -0.93
C MET A 40 6.60 -14.30 -0.95
N SER A 41 6.85 -13.70 0.20
CA SER A 41 7.60 -12.43 0.31
C SER A 41 9.02 -12.60 -0.24
N ASP A 42 9.73 -13.66 0.16
CA ASP A 42 11.07 -13.96 -0.35
C ASP A 42 11.09 -14.23 -1.85
N PHE A 43 10.13 -15.00 -2.34
CA PHE A 43 10.00 -15.28 -3.77
C PHE A 43 9.72 -13.99 -4.57
N ALA A 44 8.76 -13.17 -4.14
CA ALA A 44 8.37 -11.96 -4.83
C ALA A 44 9.49 -10.91 -4.81
N GLY A 45 10.21 -10.77 -3.69
CA GLY A 45 11.39 -9.92 -3.60
C GLY A 45 12.48 -10.34 -4.59
N GLY A 46 12.86 -11.62 -4.58
CA GLY A 46 13.85 -12.16 -5.51
C GLY A 46 13.42 -12.08 -6.99
N PHE A 47 12.13 -12.26 -7.26
CA PHE A 47 11.56 -12.10 -8.61
C PHE A 47 11.66 -10.64 -9.08
N MET A 48 11.21 -9.68 -8.27
CA MET A 48 11.25 -8.26 -8.61
C MET A 48 12.67 -7.73 -8.73
N ARG A 49 13.63 -8.21 -7.93
CA ARG A 49 15.04 -7.89 -8.08
C ARG A 49 15.58 -8.26 -9.46
N ARG A 50 15.10 -9.38 -10.06
CA ARG A 50 15.49 -9.80 -11.41
C ARG A 50 14.71 -9.11 -12.51
N LEU A 51 13.42 -8.84 -12.29
CA LEU A 51 12.54 -8.21 -13.28
C LEU A 51 12.74 -6.70 -13.35
N GLY A 52 12.87 -6.04 -12.21
CA GLY A 52 12.92 -4.58 -12.05
C GLY A 52 13.91 -3.88 -12.98
N PRO A 53 15.16 -4.37 -13.13
CA PRO A 53 16.13 -3.79 -14.04
C PRO A 53 15.72 -3.77 -15.53
N ARG A 54 14.68 -4.54 -15.90
CA ARG A 54 14.14 -4.56 -17.29
C ARG A 54 12.98 -3.61 -17.50
N LEU A 55 12.49 -3.00 -16.44
CA LEU A 55 11.38 -2.06 -16.50
C LEU A 55 11.91 -0.63 -16.76
N LYS A 56 11.12 0.15 -17.48
CA LYS A 56 11.47 1.56 -17.78
C LYS A 56 11.63 2.43 -16.53
N GLU A 57 10.95 2.07 -15.45
CA GLU A 57 10.99 2.73 -14.14
C GLU A 57 12.36 2.61 -13.47
N HIS A 58 13.18 1.61 -13.86
CA HIS A 58 14.52 1.43 -13.30
C HIS A 58 15.45 2.60 -13.63
N GLU A 59 15.44 3.06 -14.88
CA GLU A 59 16.28 4.22 -15.29
C GLU A 59 15.80 5.51 -14.61
N LEU A 60 14.49 5.67 -14.46
CA LEU A 60 13.94 6.81 -13.71
C LEU A 60 14.37 6.77 -12.23
N GLY A 61 14.30 5.59 -11.62
CA GLY A 61 14.78 5.39 -10.25
C GLY A 61 16.26 5.70 -10.09
N ARG A 62 17.08 5.25 -11.05
CA ARG A 62 18.52 5.55 -11.08
C ARG A 62 18.80 7.06 -11.17
N ALA A 63 18.11 7.77 -12.06
CA ALA A 63 18.27 9.20 -12.20
C ALA A 63 17.86 9.95 -10.93
N ASN A 64 16.77 9.56 -10.30
CA ASN A 64 16.29 10.15 -9.05
C ASN A 64 17.28 9.91 -7.89
N LEU A 65 17.80 8.71 -7.76
CA LEU A 65 18.79 8.37 -6.73
C LEU A 65 20.11 9.12 -6.95
N ALA A 66 20.59 9.21 -8.19
CA ALA A 66 21.80 9.96 -8.49
C ALA A 66 21.65 11.46 -8.20
N ALA A 67 20.44 12.02 -8.41
CA ALA A 67 20.16 13.40 -8.08
C ALA A 67 20.04 13.64 -6.56
N ALA A 68 19.47 12.68 -5.83
CA ALA A 68 19.30 12.76 -4.38
C ALA A 68 20.60 12.49 -3.60
N PHE A 69 21.48 11.67 -4.16
CA PHE A 69 22.75 11.23 -3.54
C PHE A 69 23.92 11.41 -4.51
N PRO A 70 24.26 12.67 -4.85
CA PRO A 70 25.32 12.95 -5.83
C PRO A 70 26.71 12.46 -5.41
N GLU A 71 26.92 12.20 -4.11
CA GLU A 71 28.14 11.67 -3.54
C GLU A 71 28.31 10.16 -3.75
N LYS A 72 27.25 9.44 -4.12
CA LYS A 72 27.30 7.97 -4.28
C LYS A 72 27.80 7.56 -5.65
N SER A 73 28.61 6.52 -5.64
CA SER A 73 29.07 5.86 -6.87
C SER A 73 27.90 5.16 -7.59
N LYS A 74 28.07 4.90 -8.88
CA LYS A 74 27.10 4.13 -9.66
C LYS A 74 26.79 2.77 -9.04
N THR A 75 27.80 2.09 -8.52
CA THR A 75 27.64 0.77 -7.87
C THR A 75 26.75 0.85 -6.63
N GLU A 76 26.91 1.89 -5.81
CA GLU A 76 26.05 2.11 -4.64
C GLU A 76 24.63 2.42 -5.05
N ILE A 77 24.42 3.25 -6.07
CA ILE A 77 23.09 3.53 -6.62
C ILE A 77 22.42 2.26 -7.13
N ASP A 78 23.14 1.42 -7.88
CA ASP A 78 22.62 0.16 -8.40
C ASP A 78 22.26 -0.81 -7.24
N ALA A 79 23.06 -0.87 -6.19
CA ALA A 79 22.75 -1.66 -5.00
C ALA A 79 21.48 -1.17 -4.27
N ILE A 80 21.28 0.14 -4.18
CA ILE A 80 20.05 0.71 -3.61
C ILE A 80 18.85 0.33 -4.48
N LEU A 81 18.96 0.42 -5.81
CA LEU A 81 17.88 0.05 -6.73
C LEU A 81 17.51 -1.43 -6.62
N ASP A 82 18.50 -2.32 -6.49
CA ASP A 82 18.25 -3.74 -6.27
C ASP A 82 17.45 -3.98 -4.98
N ALA A 83 17.80 -3.26 -3.90
CA ALA A 83 17.07 -3.32 -2.64
C ALA A 83 15.66 -2.72 -2.76
N VAL A 84 15.47 -1.65 -3.53
CA VAL A 84 14.14 -1.06 -3.81
C VAL A 84 13.24 -2.07 -4.53
N TRP A 85 13.76 -2.76 -5.54
CA TRP A 85 12.99 -3.77 -6.26
C TRP A 85 12.65 -4.98 -5.39
N ASP A 86 13.60 -5.45 -4.57
CA ASP A 86 13.36 -6.52 -3.60
C ASP A 86 12.25 -6.12 -2.62
N ASN A 87 12.36 -4.94 -2.02
CA ASN A 87 11.36 -4.43 -1.08
C ASN A 87 9.98 -4.27 -1.73
N LEU A 88 9.91 -3.74 -2.95
CA LEU A 88 8.63 -3.60 -3.66
C LEU A 88 7.94 -4.94 -3.90
N GLY A 89 8.71 -5.98 -4.26
CA GLY A 89 8.19 -7.33 -4.40
C GLY A 89 7.66 -7.90 -3.08
N ARG A 90 8.41 -7.71 -2.00
CA ARG A 90 8.00 -8.14 -0.64
C ARG A 90 6.72 -7.45 -0.20
N VAL A 91 6.65 -6.13 -0.31
CA VAL A 91 5.47 -5.34 0.06
C VAL A 91 4.24 -5.79 -0.74
N ALA A 92 4.38 -6.05 -2.04
CA ALA A 92 3.28 -6.52 -2.87
C ALA A 92 2.75 -7.91 -2.42
N ALA A 93 3.64 -8.83 -2.02
CA ALA A 93 3.27 -10.13 -1.48
C ALA A 93 2.66 -10.02 -0.08
N GLU A 94 3.23 -9.21 0.79
CA GLU A 94 2.74 -8.96 2.14
C GLU A 94 1.38 -8.29 2.16
N PHE A 95 1.12 -7.37 1.22
CA PHE A 95 -0.18 -6.73 1.07
C PHE A 95 -1.32 -7.75 0.93
N ALA A 96 -1.09 -8.86 0.23
CA ALA A 96 -2.07 -9.92 0.09
C ALA A 96 -2.46 -10.58 1.44
N HIS A 97 -1.64 -10.44 2.47
CA HIS A 97 -1.82 -11.03 3.79
C HIS A 97 -2.01 -9.99 4.91
N ILE A 98 -2.11 -8.72 4.58
CA ILE A 98 -2.03 -7.63 5.55
C ILE A 98 -3.11 -7.69 6.63
N ASP A 99 -4.31 -8.13 6.27
CA ASP A 99 -5.44 -8.34 7.19
C ASP A 99 -5.23 -9.49 8.19
N ARG A 100 -4.23 -10.35 7.95
CA ARG A 100 -3.87 -11.51 8.76
C ARG A 100 -2.65 -11.27 9.64
N LEU A 101 -2.00 -10.11 9.51
CA LEU A 101 -0.84 -9.79 10.34
C LEU A 101 -1.24 -9.71 11.80
N GLN A 102 -0.50 -10.42 12.64
CA GLN A 102 -0.66 -10.40 14.08
C GLN A 102 0.27 -9.36 14.68
N MET A 103 -0.30 -8.52 15.52
CA MET A 103 0.41 -7.51 16.28
C MET A 103 0.22 -7.84 17.75
N PHE A 104 1.32 -7.82 18.47
CA PHE A 104 1.33 -8.00 19.91
C PHE A 104 1.85 -6.74 20.58
N GLU A 105 1.61 -6.60 21.87
CA GLU A 105 2.25 -5.54 22.65
C GLU A 105 3.77 -5.75 22.65
N PRO A 106 4.58 -4.69 22.75
CA PRO A 106 6.02 -4.84 22.76
C PRO A 106 6.47 -5.73 23.91
N ASP A 107 6.83 -6.95 23.61
CA ASP A 107 7.42 -7.92 24.53
C ASP A 107 8.74 -8.41 23.89
N PRO A 108 9.87 -8.41 24.61
CA PRO A 108 11.14 -8.95 24.10
C PRO A 108 11.06 -10.42 23.69
N HIS A 109 10.06 -11.14 24.17
CA HIS A 109 9.82 -12.55 23.86
C HIS A 109 8.75 -12.76 22.79
N ASP A 110 8.12 -11.69 22.34
CA ASP A 110 7.07 -11.76 21.33
C ASP A 110 7.67 -11.98 19.94
N GLN A 111 7.15 -12.99 19.24
CA GLN A 111 7.51 -13.33 17.87
C GLN A 111 6.39 -12.91 16.88
N GLY A 112 5.72 -11.81 17.17
CA GLY A 112 4.71 -11.24 16.28
C GLY A 112 5.24 -10.93 14.88
N ASP A 113 4.33 -10.67 13.99
CA ASP A 113 4.64 -10.36 12.58
C ASP A 113 5.26 -8.97 12.39
N MET A 114 5.15 -8.13 13.42
CA MET A 114 5.62 -6.75 13.40
C MET A 114 6.46 -6.45 14.64
N LEU A 115 7.66 -5.97 14.40
CA LEU A 115 8.53 -5.47 15.46
C LEU A 115 8.40 -3.94 15.54
N TYR A 116 8.13 -3.43 16.72
CA TYR A 116 8.14 -2.00 17.04
C TYR A 116 8.64 -1.78 18.45
N THR A 117 9.18 -0.60 18.69
CA THR A 117 9.75 -0.25 19.99
C THR A 117 8.67 0.12 20.99
N GLN A 118 8.98 0.02 22.29
CA GLN A 118 8.10 0.50 23.35
C GLN A 118 7.72 1.98 23.14
N GLU A 119 8.66 2.80 22.65
CA GLU A 119 8.38 4.21 22.35
C GLU A 119 7.28 4.39 21.29
N VAL A 120 7.32 3.59 20.22
CA VAL A 120 6.27 3.61 19.17
C VAL A 120 4.93 3.18 19.74
N TYR A 121 4.91 2.14 20.57
CA TYR A 121 3.71 1.69 21.28
C TYR A 121 3.09 2.78 22.14
N GLU A 122 3.89 3.43 22.99
CA GLU A 122 3.41 4.50 23.86
C GLU A 122 2.91 5.73 23.07
N ARG A 123 3.54 6.04 21.92
CA ARG A 123 3.06 7.11 21.02
C ARG A 123 1.67 6.79 20.46
N PHE A 124 1.42 5.57 20.02
CA PHE A 124 0.09 5.17 19.54
C PHE A 124 -0.96 5.19 20.67
N LYS A 125 -0.61 4.74 21.85
CA LYS A 125 -1.49 4.86 23.02
C LYS A 125 -1.82 6.31 23.34
N HIS A 126 -0.82 7.19 23.35
CA HIS A 126 -1.02 8.62 23.59
C HIS A 126 -1.98 9.22 22.56
N LEU A 127 -1.75 8.98 21.27
CA LEU A 127 -2.63 9.45 20.19
C LEU A 127 -4.06 8.93 20.29
N ARG A 128 -4.25 7.73 20.84
CA ARG A 128 -5.57 7.15 21.06
C ARG A 128 -6.30 7.79 22.25
N ASP A 129 -5.57 8.08 23.31
CA ASP A 129 -6.14 8.39 24.62
C ASP A 129 -6.14 9.91 24.93
N ASP A 130 -5.55 10.76 24.09
CA ASP A 130 -5.45 12.21 24.32
C ASP A 130 -6.68 13.01 23.88
N GLY A 131 -7.65 12.34 23.23
CA GLY A 131 -8.89 12.95 22.77
C GLY A 131 -8.70 14.02 21.67
N LYS A 132 -7.53 14.04 21.02
CA LYS A 132 -7.21 15.03 19.99
C LYS A 132 -7.06 14.37 18.62
N PRO A 133 -7.48 15.05 17.55
CA PRO A 133 -7.21 14.60 16.21
C PRO A 133 -5.72 14.71 15.85
N ALA A 134 -5.22 13.78 15.04
CA ALA A 134 -3.84 13.75 14.58
C ALA A 134 -3.73 13.53 13.08
N LEU A 135 -2.72 14.15 12.45
CA LEU A 135 -2.31 13.88 11.08
C LEU A 135 -1.05 13.03 11.10
N ILE A 136 -1.13 11.85 10.49
CA ILE A 136 0.00 10.94 10.36
C ILE A 136 0.55 11.02 8.95
N PHE A 137 1.80 11.48 8.82
CA PHE A 137 2.53 11.50 7.57
C PHE A 137 3.46 10.30 7.51
N ALA A 138 3.38 9.53 6.43
CA ALA A 138 4.24 8.38 6.19
C ALA A 138 4.96 8.50 4.85
N ALA A 139 6.24 8.19 4.83
CA ALA A 139 6.98 8.01 3.59
C ALA A 139 6.71 6.59 3.03
N HIS A 140 6.83 6.43 1.70
CA HIS A 140 6.74 5.12 1.05
C HIS A 140 8.04 4.32 1.25
N LEU A 141 8.41 4.10 2.52
CA LEU A 141 9.55 3.29 2.94
C LEU A 141 9.04 1.99 3.55
N GLY A 142 9.66 0.87 3.20
CA GLY A 142 9.20 -0.43 3.67
C GLY A 142 7.75 -0.71 3.27
N ASN A 143 6.99 -1.32 4.16
CA ASN A 143 5.56 -1.59 3.95
C ASN A 143 4.72 -0.41 4.46
N TRP A 144 4.38 0.51 3.56
CA TRP A 144 3.60 1.73 3.86
C TRP A 144 2.13 1.51 4.25
N GLU A 145 1.63 0.29 4.15
CA GLU A 145 0.28 -0.05 4.62
C GLU A 145 0.22 -0.25 6.15
N LEU A 146 1.34 -0.55 6.78
CA LEU A 146 1.42 -0.88 8.20
C LEU A 146 0.94 0.24 9.14
N PRO A 147 1.24 1.53 8.93
CA PRO A 147 0.76 2.58 9.84
C PRO A 147 -0.75 2.61 10.01
N ALA A 148 -1.51 2.44 8.91
CA ALA A 148 -2.96 2.40 8.95
C ALA A 148 -3.49 1.13 9.62
N LEU A 149 -2.85 -0.01 9.37
CA LEU A 149 -3.16 -1.27 10.04
C LEU A 149 -2.94 -1.17 11.55
N VAL A 150 -1.78 -0.64 11.96
CA VAL A 150 -1.42 -0.45 13.36
C VAL A 150 -2.45 0.43 14.06
N ALA A 151 -2.75 1.59 13.49
CA ALA A 151 -3.71 2.52 14.04
C ALA A 151 -5.08 1.84 14.25
N SER A 152 -5.59 1.13 13.24
CA SER A 152 -6.85 0.39 13.34
C SER A 152 -6.80 -0.71 14.43
N LYS A 153 -5.70 -1.44 14.54
CA LYS A 153 -5.53 -2.48 15.57
C LYS A 153 -5.50 -1.91 16.98
N TYR A 154 -4.96 -0.70 17.16
CA TYR A 154 -4.99 0.03 18.43
C TYR A 154 -6.29 0.80 18.67
N ARG A 155 -7.32 0.57 17.85
CA ARG A 155 -8.64 1.21 17.95
C ARG A 155 -8.60 2.74 17.85
N LEU A 156 -7.65 3.28 17.09
CA LEU A 156 -7.75 4.65 16.62
C LEU A 156 -8.78 4.70 15.50
N ASP A 157 -9.70 5.66 15.57
CA ASP A 157 -10.55 5.97 14.42
C ASP A 157 -9.69 6.63 13.34
N THR A 158 -9.46 5.91 12.27
CA THR A 158 -8.53 6.31 11.22
C THR A 158 -9.22 6.51 9.89
N THR A 159 -8.83 7.58 9.21
CA THR A 159 -9.20 7.83 7.82
C THR A 159 -7.96 7.79 6.94
N VAL A 160 -7.97 6.92 5.94
CA VAL A 160 -6.87 6.74 5.00
C VAL A 160 -7.22 7.34 3.65
N LEU A 161 -6.43 8.32 3.22
CA LEU A 161 -6.53 8.88 1.88
C LEU A 161 -5.76 7.99 0.90
N TYR A 162 -6.42 7.50 -0.15
CA TYR A 162 -5.79 6.58 -1.09
C TYR A 162 -6.10 6.90 -2.54
N ARG A 163 -5.19 6.56 -3.45
CA ARG A 163 -5.43 6.63 -4.89
C ARG A 163 -6.07 5.34 -5.37
N ARG A 164 -7.21 5.45 -6.08
CA ARG A 164 -7.81 4.29 -6.75
C ARG A 164 -6.91 3.74 -7.84
N PRO A 165 -6.66 2.42 -7.87
CA PRO A 165 -6.06 1.77 -9.03
C PRO A 165 -6.92 1.96 -10.29
N ASN A 166 -6.27 2.00 -11.45
CA ASN A 166 -6.93 2.25 -12.73
C ASN A 166 -7.77 1.05 -13.24
N ILE A 167 -7.53 -0.17 -12.72
CA ILE A 167 -8.25 -1.39 -13.09
C ILE A 167 -9.29 -1.67 -12.01
N GLY A 168 -10.59 -1.60 -12.38
CA GLY A 168 -11.70 -1.67 -11.43
C GLY A 168 -11.68 -2.93 -10.55
N ALA A 169 -11.54 -4.12 -11.13
CA ALA A 169 -11.50 -5.37 -10.36
C ALA A 169 -10.33 -5.46 -9.37
N VAL A 170 -9.16 -4.90 -9.72
CA VAL A 170 -8.00 -4.80 -8.83
C VAL A 170 -8.30 -3.79 -7.72
N SER A 171 -8.88 -2.65 -8.07
CA SER A 171 -9.31 -1.63 -7.10
C SER A 171 -10.25 -2.21 -6.06
N ASP A 172 -11.27 -2.95 -6.49
CA ASP A 172 -12.25 -3.54 -5.60
C ASP A 172 -11.62 -4.59 -4.67
N ALA A 173 -10.73 -5.42 -5.19
CA ALA A 173 -10.01 -6.42 -4.38
C ALA A 173 -9.12 -5.76 -3.30
N ILE A 174 -8.38 -4.71 -3.67
CA ILE A 174 -7.56 -3.92 -2.74
C ILE A 174 -8.43 -3.24 -1.67
N ILE A 175 -9.52 -2.62 -2.07
CA ILE A 175 -10.46 -1.97 -1.15
C ILE A 175 -11.04 -2.98 -0.16
N GLN A 176 -11.40 -4.19 -0.60
CA GLN A 176 -11.91 -5.23 0.29
C GLN A 176 -10.88 -5.66 1.34
N ILE A 177 -9.61 -5.80 0.97
CA ILE A 177 -8.54 -6.10 1.93
C ILE A 177 -8.39 -4.97 2.94
N ARG A 178 -8.37 -3.72 2.48
CA ARG A 178 -8.19 -2.54 3.34
C ARG A 178 -9.37 -2.27 4.27
N LYS A 179 -10.61 -2.42 3.79
CA LYS A 179 -11.82 -2.18 4.60
C LYS A 179 -11.89 -3.00 5.89
N GLY A 180 -11.30 -4.19 5.88
CA GLY A 180 -11.26 -5.05 7.06
C GLY A 180 -10.18 -4.71 8.08
N SER A 181 -9.24 -3.81 7.73
CA SER A 181 -7.99 -3.64 8.50
C SER A 181 -7.50 -2.20 8.68
N MET A 182 -8.07 -1.21 8.00
CA MET A 182 -7.46 0.14 7.93
C MET A 182 -8.39 1.32 8.21
N GLY A 183 -9.56 1.08 8.80
CA GLY A 183 -10.52 2.16 9.09
C GLY A 183 -11.25 2.71 7.85
N THR A 184 -11.60 3.99 7.85
CA THR A 184 -12.35 4.65 6.77
C THR A 184 -11.45 4.96 5.58
N LEU A 185 -11.87 4.57 4.38
CA LEU A 185 -11.11 4.79 3.15
C LEU A 185 -11.70 5.92 2.32
N VAL A 186 -10.93 7.00 2.11
CA VAL A 186 -11.33 8.14 1.28
C VAL A 186 -10.49 8.15 0.00
N PRO A 187 -11.08 7.98 -1.20
CA PRO A 187 -10.34 8.07 -2.44
C PRO A 187 -9.90 9.52 -2.72
N THR A 188 -8.69 9.70 -3.24
CA THR A 188 -8.21 11.00 -3.71
C THR A 188 -9.09 11.53 -4.84
N GLY A 189 -9.36 12.84 -4.83
CA GLY A 189 -10.20 13.53 -5.81
C GLY A 189 -10.56 14.92 -5.32
N LEU A 190 -11.29 15.69 -6.14
CA LEU A 190 -11.74 17.05 -5.78
C LEU A 190 -12.71 17.06 -4.59
N ASP A 191 -13.36 15.94 -4.33
CA ASP A 191 -14.30 15.74 -3.23
C ASP A 191 -13.65 15.19 -1.94
N ALA A 192 -12.36 14.88 -1.98
CA ALA A 192 -11.63 14.37 -0.80
C ALA A 192 -11.47 15.41 0.31
N PRO A 193 -11.06 16.67 0.05
CA PRO A 193 -10.93 17.67 1.11
C PRO A 193 -12.21 17.91 1.91
N PRO A 194 -13.39 18.18 1.28
CA PRO A 194 -14.62 18.37 2.05
C PRO A 194 -15.04 17.13 2.83
N LYS A 195 -14.81 15.91 2.31
CA LYS A 195 -15.07 14.68 3.06
C LYS A 195 -14.21 14.55 4.30
N LEU A 196 -12.91 14.85 4.17
CA LEU A 196 -12.00 14.84 5.32
C LEU A 196 -12.42 15.90 6.36
N CYS A 197 -12.77 17.10 5.92
CA CYS A 197 -13.27 18.15 6.83
C CYS A 197 -14.52 17.69 7.58
N LEU A 198 -15.48 17.07 6.90
CA LEU A 198 -16.71 16.58 7.53
C LEU A 198 -16.43 15.49 8.57
N LEU A 199 -15.54 14.54 8.28
CA LEU A 199 -15.14 13.51 9.24
C LEU A 199 -14.46 14.10 10.48
N TYR A 200 -13.72 15.21 10.29
CA TYR A 200 -12.97 15.88 11.34
C TYR A 200 -13.84 16.80 12.21
N THR A 201 -14.96 17.29 11.68
CA THR A 201 -15.84 18.22 12.38
C THR A 201 -17.08 17.56 12.97
N SER A 202 -17.42 16.32 12.57
CA SER A 202 -18.57 15.61 13.13
C SER A 202 -18.37 15.23 14.59
N ASP A 203 -17.11 15.00 15.02
CA ASP A 203 -16.79 14.76 16.43
C ASP A 203 -16.86 16.03 17.29
N ALA A 204 -16.79 17.23 16.68
CA ALA A 204 -16.86 18.51 17.38
C ALA A 204 -18.30 19.05 17.53
N ALA A 205 -19.28 18.38 16.92
CA ALA A 205 -20.69 18.82 16.98
C ALA A 205 -21.52 18.07 18.04
N ASP A 206 -20.96 17.03 18.65
CA ASP A 206 -21.62 16.23 19.70
C ASP A 206 -21.13 16.59 21.13
N GLU A 207 -20.30 17.63 21.28
CA GLU A 207 -19.98 18.30 22.55
C GLU A 207 -20.73 19.65 22.67
#